data_ea78b0c324f4cde2d2f29225a980a7e9
#
_entry.id   ea78b0c324f4cde2d2f29225a980a7e9
#
_cell.length_a   1.000
_cell.length_b   1.000
_cell.length_c   1.000
_cell.angle_alpha   90.00
_cell.angle_beta   90.00
_cell.angle_gamma   90.00
#
_symmetry.space_group_name_H-M   'P 1'
#
loop_
_entity.id
_entity.type
_entity.pdbx_description
1 polymer ?
#
loop_
_entity_poly.entity_id
_entity_poly.type
_entity_poly.pdbx_seq_one_letter_code
_entity_poly.pdbx_strand_id
1 'polypeptide(L)'
;MYNYIFFTNILRILDERGMTKKELHEISGVSNSFLSDLTTGNGNPSLKVMESIAEALDVPLPLLLESTDLSKEDLDELAGGKARSSLPPGYERVSAILPEHKAFIVRKWGEETREKLRQS
;
A
#
# COMPACT_ATOMS: atom_id res chain seq x y z
N MET A 1 10.48 4.85 -5.15
CA MET A 1 10.00 3.83 -4.19
C MET A 1 8.48 3.79 -4.06
N TYR A 2 7.83 4.92 -3.78
CA TYR A 2 6.37 4.93 -3.52
C TYR A 2 5.52 4.57 -4.73
N ASN A 3 5.94 4.92 -5.93
CA ASN A 3 5.24 4.51 -7.14
C ASN A 3 5.27 2.98 -7.33
N TYR A 4 6.35 2.31 -6.94
CA TYR A 4 6.44 0.85 -6.96
C TYR A 4 5.48 0.21 -5.96
N ILE A 5 5.40 0.75 -4.75
CA ILE A 5 4.44 0.29 -3.74
C ILE A 5 3.02 0.45 -4.26
N PHE A 6 2.71 1.60 -4.84
CA PHE A 6 1.40 1.93 -5.38
C PHE A 6 0.98 0.97 -6.51
N PHE A 7 1.81 0.82 -7.54
CA PHE A 7 1.42 -0.03 -8.65
C PHE A 7 1.42 -1.51 -8.28
N THR A 8 2.30 -1.96 -7.37
CA THR A 8 2.30 -3.33 -6.88
C THR A 8 0.97 -3.67 -6.20
N ASN A 9 0.47 -2.78 -5.37
CA ASN A 9 -0.83 -2.96 -4.73
C ASN A 9 -1.98 -2.98 -5.75
N ILE A 10 -1.93 -2.11 -6.76
CA ILE A 10 -2.93 -2.12 -7.83
C ILE A 10 -2.93 -3.45 -8.57
N LEU A 11 -1.76 -3.93 -9.00
CA LEU A 11 -1.65 -5.19 -9.73
C LEU A 11 -2.15 -6.37 -8.90
N ARG A 12 -1.85 -6.39 -7.60
CA ARG A 12 -2.34 -7.42 -6.70
C ARG A 12 -3.86 -7.42 -6.62
N ILE A 13 -4.48 -6.25 -6.45
CA ILE A 13 -5.94 -6.13 -6.37
C ILE A 13 -6.59 -6.52 -7.69
N LEU A 14 -6.04 -6.12 -8.81
CA LEU A 14 -6.54 -6.53 -10.12
C LEU A 14 -6.50 -8.06 -10.27
N ASP A 15 -5.39 -8.67 -9.89
CA ASP A 15 -5.24 -10.13 -9.93
C ASP A 15 -6.24 -10.84 -9.02
N GLU A 16 -6.38 -10.38 -7.77
CA GLU A 16 -7.34 -10.92 -6.80
C GLU A 16 -8.78 -10.85 -7.28
N ARG A 17 -9.12 -9.80 -8.03
CA ARG A 17 -10.50 -9.58 -8.52
C ARG A 17 -10.72 -10.09 -9.95
N GLY A 18 -9.70 -10.60 -10.61
CA GLY A 18 -9.78 -10.99 -12.02
C GLY A 18 -10.10 -9.81 -12.94
N MET A 19 -9.66 -8.61 -12.57
CA MET A 19 -9.90 -7.37 -13.33
C MET A 19 -8.71 -7.05 -14.22
N THR A 20 -8.97 -6.57 -15.42
CA THR A 20 -7.93 -6.12 -16.36
C THR A 20 -7.63 -4.63 -16.20
N LYS A 21 -6.47 -4.19 -16.70
CA LYS A 21 -6.13 -2.76 -16.77
C LYS A 21 -7.14 -1.98 -17.61
N LYS A 22 -7.67 -2.59 -18.67
CA LYS A 22 -8.71 -1.99 -19.51
C LYS A 22 -9.98 -1.72 -18.72
N GLU A 23 -10.41 -2.68 -17.90
CA GLU A 23 -11.56 -2.52 -17.02
C GLU A 23 -11.32 -1.40 -16.00
N LEU A 24 -10.13 -1.33 -15.43
CA LEU A 24 -9.77 -0.26 -14.50
C LEU A 24 -9.80 1.12 -15.21
N HIS A 25 -9.29 1.19 -16.44
CA HIS A 25 -9.39 2.41 -17.26
C HIS A 25 -10.84 2.85 -17.44
N GLU A 26 -11.72 1.92 -17.79
CA GLU A 26 -13.14 2.21 -18.02
C GLU A 26 -13.84 2.74 -16.76
N ILE A 27 -13.52 2.19 -15.60
CA ILE A 27 -14.15 2.57 -14.32
C ILE A 27 -13.53 3.86 -13.77
N SER A 28 -12.21 4.00 -13.83
CA SER A 28 -11.49 5.12 -13.20
C SER A 28 -11.43 6.38 -14.04
N GLY A 29 -11.56 6.25 -15.36
CA GLY A 29 -11.32 7.35 -16.29
C GLY A 29 -9.84 7.66 -16.52
N VAL A 30 -8.93 6.93 -15.88
CA VAL A 30 -7.50 7.07 -16.10
C VAL A 30 -7.11 6.39 -17.41
N SER A 31 -6.27 7.03 -18.24
CA SER A 31 -5.93 6.51 -19.56
C SER A 31 -5.19 5.17 -19.51
N ASN A 32 -5.41 4.32 -20.51
CA ASN A 32 -4.69 3.05 -20.65
C ASN A 32 -3.19 3.26 -20.73
N SER A 33 -2.76 4.29 -21.45
CA SER A 33 -1.35 4.66 -21.59
C SER A 33 -0.74 4.96 -20.23
N PHE A 34 -1.43 5.75 -19.41
CA PHE A 34 -0.96 6.10 -18.06
C PHE A 34 -0.91 4.87 -17.15
N LEU A 35 -1.93 4.02 -17.19
CA LEU A 35 -1.96 2.79 -16.41
C LEU A 35 -0.82 1.84 -16.80
N SER A 36 -0.52 1.75 -18.09
CA SER A 36 0.61 0.97 -18.59
C SER A 36 1.94 1.52 -18.08
N ASP A 37 2.14 2.82 -18.16
CA ASP A 37 3.35 3.49 -17.67
C ASP A 37 3.50 3.28 -16.16
N LEU A 38 2.42 3.47 -15.42
CA LEU A 38 2.41 3.29 -13.97
C LEU A 38 2.82 1.86 -13.57
N THR A 39 2.27 0.86 -14.24
CA THR A 39 2.52 -0.56 -13.91
C THR A 39 3.89 -1.07 -14.39
N THR A 40 4.59 -0.31 -15.22
CA THR A 40 5.98 -0.59 -15.57
C THR A 40 6.98 0.21 -14.73
N GLY A 41 6.49 0.99 -13.77
CA GLY A 41 7.33 1.79 -12.87
C GLY A 41 7.74 3.15 -13.43
N ASN A 42 7.22 3.53 -14.59
CA ASN A 42 7.58 4.79 -15.27
C ASN A 42 6.59 5.93 -14.99
N GLY A 43 5.46 5.63 -14.38
CA GLY A 43 4.44 6.62 -14.08
C GLY A 43 4.74 7.40 -12.81
N ASN A 44 4.27 8.64 -12.78
CA ASN A 44 4.31 9.48 -11.59
C ASN A 44 2.92 10.08 -11.37
N PRO A 45 2.02 9.34 -10.71
CA PRO A 45 0.64 9.73 -10.56
C PRO A 45 0.49 10.94 -9.63
N SER A 46 -0.39 11.87 -10.00
CA SER A 46 -0.83 12.90 -9.08
C SER A 46 -1.71 12.30 -7.98
N LEU A 47 -1.87 13.02 -6.88
CA LEU A 47 -2.78 12.61 -5.81
C LEU A 47 -4.21 12.38 -6.36
N LYS A 48 -4.67 13.26 -7.25
CA LYS A 48 -6.00 13.15 -7.87
C LYS A 48 -6.15 11.86 -8.66
N VAL A 49 -5.13 11.48 -9.43
CA VAL A 49 -5.13 10.21 -10.18
C VAL A 49 -5.14 9.03 -9.23
N MET A 50 -4.34 9.06 -8.17
CA MET A 50 -4.33 8.01 -7.16
C MET A 50 -5.70 7.85 -6.49
N GLU A 51 -6.36 8.96 -6.17
CA GLU A 51 -7.71 8.95 -5.60
C GLU A 51 -8.72 8.34 -6.59
N SER A 52 -8.63 8.68 -7.88
CA SER A 52 -9.53 8.12 -8.91
C SER A 52 -9.38 6.61 -9.02
N ILE A 53 -8.16 6.11 -8.95
CA ILE A 53 -7.89 4.66 -8.98
C ILE A 53 -8.44 3.99 -7.70
N ALA A 54 -8.20 4.59 -6.55
CA ALA A 54 -8.68 4.06 -5.27
C ALA A 54 -10.21 3.99 -5.24
N GLU A 55 -10.90 5.03 -5.69
CA GLU A 55 -12.36 5.05 -5.81
C GLU A 55 -12.86 3.97 -6.77
N ALA A 56 -12.21 3.80 -7.91
CA ALA A 56 -12.59 2.78 -8.89
C ALA A 56 -12.44 1.37 -8.33
N LEU A 57 -11.46 1.14 -7.49
CA LEU A 57 -11.22 -0.15 -6.82
C LEU A 57 -12.01 -0.31 -5.53
N ASP A 58 -12.71 0.75 -5.10
CA ASP A 58 -13.46 0.78 -3.84
C ASP A 58 -12.59 0.43 -2.63
N VAL A 59 -11.40 1.02 -2.59
CA VAL A 59 -10.47 0.89 -1.46
C VAL A 59 -10.00 2.27 -1.01
N PRO A 60 -9.72 2.46 0.28
CA PRO A 60 -9.09 3.71 0.73
C PRO A 60 -7.70 3.87 0.13
N LEU A 61 -7.34 5.07 -0.29
CA LEU A 61 -6.02 5.34 -0.86
C LEU A 61 -4.86 4.87 0.05
N PRO A 62 -4.89 5.07 1.38
CA PRO A 62 -3.80 4.58 2.23
C PRO A 62 -3.49 3.09 2.07
N LEU A 63 -4.50 2.25 1.78
CA LEU A 63 -4.27 0.82 1.54
C LEU A 63 -3.43 0.56 0.29
N LEU A 64 -3.51 1.43 -0.71
CA LEU A 64 -2.70 1.33 -1.93
C LEU A 64 -1.25 1.78 -1.72
N LEU A 65 -0.95 2.39 -0.59
CA LEU A 65 0.38 2.87 -0.22
C LEU A 65 1.03 2.04 0.89
N GLU A 66 0.39 0.95 1.28
CA GLU A 66 0.94 0.02 2.25
C GLU A 66 1.94 -0.93 1.60
N SER A 67 3.04 -1.20 2.27
CA SER A 67 4.12 -2.05 1.79
C SER A 67 3.95 -3.53 2.16
N THR A 68 2.70 -4.02 2.17
CA THR A 68 2.37 -5.36 2.65
C THR A 68 2.92 -6.49 1.79
N ASP A 69 3.13 -6.24 0.49
CA ASP A 69 3.62 -7.24 -0.45
C ASP A 69 5.14 -7.21 -0.65
N LEU A 70 5.81 -6.25 0.00
CA LEU A 70 7.26 -6.10 -0.11
C LEU A 70 7.93 -6.50 1.20
N SER A 71 8.99 -7.28 1.09
CA SER A 71 9.84 -7.59 2.24
C SER A 71 10.64 -6.36 2.65
N LYS A 72 11.19 -6.40 3.87
CA LYS A 72 12.08 -5.33 4.34
C LYS A 72 13.29 -5.17 3.42
N GLU A 73 13.84 -6.29 2.93
CA GLU A 73 14.96 -6.30 2.00
C GLU A 73 14.60 -5.63 0.68
N ASP A 74 13.40 -5.91 0.13
CA ASP A 74 12.92 -5.28 -1.09
C ASP A 74 12.76 -3.76 -0.91
N LEU A 75 12.22 -3.32 0.22
CA LEU A 75 12.08 -1.91 0.54
C LEU A 75 13.42 -1.21 0.66
N ASP A 76 14.38 -1.84 1.33
CA ASP A 76 15.73 -1.30 1.49
C ASP A 76 16.42 -1.15 0.13
N GLU A 77 16.27 -2.14 -0.75
CA GLU A 77 16.82 -2.08 -2.10
C GLU A 77 16.19 -0.95 -2.92
N LEU A 78 14.86 -0.81 -2.89
CA LEU A 78 14.15 0.26 -3.60
C LEU A 78 14.50 1.65 -3.07
N ALA A 79 14.82 1.76 -1.80
CA ALA A 79 15.21 3.02 -1.18
C ALA A 79 16.69 3.38 -1.43
N GLY A 80 17.45 2.47 -2.08
CA GLY A 80 18.88 2.68 -2.32
C GLY A 80 19.73 2.52 -1.08
N GLY A 81 19.24 1.79 -0.08
CA GLY A 81 19.89 1.57 1.21
C GLY A 81 18.84 1.20 2.24
N LYS A 82 19.13 1.38 3.52
CA LYS A 82 18.18 1.05 4.57
C LYS A 82 16.98 2.01 4.54
N ALA A 83 15.77 1.46 4.38
CA ALA A 83 14.54 2.25 4.40
C ALA A 83 14.33 2.89 5.77
N ARG A 84 13.88 4.15 5.77
CA ARG A 84 13.61 4.86 7.02
C ARG A 84 12.33 4.34 7.65
N SER A 85 12.36 4.21 8.97
CA SER A 85 11.18 3.88 9.76
C SER A 85 10.88 5.03 10.72
N SER A 86 9.60 5.30 10.94
CA SER A 86 9.16 6.26 11.95
C SER A 86 9.20 5.67 13.36
N LEU A 87 9.55 4.40 13.48
CA LEU A 87 9.55 3.66 14.75
C LEU A 87 10.96 3.48 15.28
N PRO A 88 11.13 3.42 16.62
CA PRO A 88 12.42 3.11 17.22
C PRO A 88 12.86 1.68 16.90
N PRO A 89 14.18 1.36 17.08
CA PRO A 89 14.68 0.00 16.89
C PRO A 89 13.92 -1.01 17.76
N GLY A 90 13.66 -2.18 17.20
CA GLY A 90 12.92 -3.25 17.90
C GLY A 90 11.41 -3.18 17.74
N TYR A 91 10.90 -2.18 17.03
CA TYR A 91 9.46 -2.05 16.75
C TYR A 91 9.21 -2.18 15.27
N GLU A 92 8.06 -2.73 14.95
CA GLU A 92 7.67 -3.00 13.57
C GLU A 92 6.18 -2.77 13.41
N ARG A 93 5.79 -2.14 12.29
CA ARG A 93 4.38 -2.01 11.93
C ARG A 93 3.99 -3.22 11.09
N VAL A 94 2.91 -3.91 11.49
CA VAL A 94 2.41 -5.07 10.76
C VAL A 94 0.98 -4.83 10.32
N SER A 95 0.60 -5.46 9.20
CA SER A 95 -0.75 -5.47 8.68
C SER A 95 -1.17 -6.91 8.43
N ALA A 96 -2.36 -7.29 8.88
CA ALA A 96 -2.84 -8.65 8.75
C ALA A 96 -4.36 -8.70 8.61
N ILE A 97 -4.86 -9.72 7.92
CA ILE A 97 -6.29 -10.03 7.84
C ILE A 97 -6.58 -11.10 8.88
N LEU A 98 -7.41 -10.76 9.86
CA LEU A 98 -7.69 -11.62 11.01
C LEU A 98 -9.18 -11.70 11.29
N PRO A 99 -9.67 -12.81 11.88
CA PRO A 99 -11.01 -12.85 12.45
C PRO A 99 -11.19 -11.72 13.47
N GLU A 100 -12.42 -11.23 13.62
CA GLU A 100 -12.70 -10.06 14.47
C GLU A 100 -12.15 -10.16 15.90
N HIS A 101 -12.29 -11.32 16.54
CA HIS A 101 -11.81 -11.51 17.90
C HIS A 101 -10.30 -11.44 18.03
N LYS A 102 -9.56 -11.92 17.01
CA LYS A 102 -8.09 -11.79 16.96
C LYS A 102 -7.66 -10.38 16.60
N ALA A 103 -8.38 -9.75 15.67
CA ALA A 103 -8.13 -8.37 15.29
C ALA A 103 -8.29 -7.43 16.50
N PHE A 104 -9.28 -7.66 17.33
CA PHE A 104 -9.49 -6.92 18.57
C PHE A 104 -8.26 -7.01 19.50
N ILE A 105 -7.73 -8.20 19.69
CA ILE A 105 -6.55 -8.44 20.54
C ILE A 105 -5.34 -7.71 19.98
N VAL A 106 -5.10 -7.82 18.68
CA VAL A 106 -3.95 -7.17 18.03
C VAL A 106 -4.06 -5.64 18.10
N ARG A 107 -5.25 -5.09 17.91
CA ARG A 107 -5.48 -3.65 18.08
C ARG A 107 -5.17 -3.19 19.49
N LYS A 108 -5.58 -3.96 20.49
CA LYS A 108 -5.31 -3.67 21.89
C LYS A 108 -3.82 -3.64 22.19
N TRP A 109 -3.07 -4.62 21.68
CA TRP A 109 -1.61 -4.64 21.81
C TRP A 109 -0.96 -3.43 21.13
N GLY A 110 -1.46 -3.07 19.94
CA GLY A 110 -0.97 -1.89 19.22
C GLY A 110 -1.21 -0.59 19.99
N GLU A 111 -2.36 -0.45 20.62
CA GLU A 111 -2.69 0.71 21.45
C GLU A 111 -1.77 0.81 22.67
N GLU A 112 -1.55 -0.30 23.36
CA GLU A 112 -0.64 -0.39 24.50
C GLU A 112 0.79 0.00 24.11
N THR A 113 1.27 -0.49 22.96
CA THR A 113 2.59 -0.17 22.46
C THR A 113 2.72 1.31 22.11
N ARG A 114 1.71 1.87 21.41
CA ARG A 114 1.70 3.30 21.08
C ARG A 114 1.74 4.18 22.33
N GLU A 115 1.02 3.80 23.37
CA GLU A 115 1.02 4.52 24.63
C GLU A 115 2.40 4.51 25.29
N LYS A 116 3.07 3.37 25.28
CA LYS A 116 4.45 3.26 25.77
C LYS A 116 5.41 4.16 25.00
N LEU A 117 5.30 4.19 23.67
CA LEU A 117 6.16 5.01 22.82
C LEU A 117 5.95 6.50 23.02
N ARG A 118 4.72 6.94 23.37
CA ARG A 118 4.43 8.33 23.68
C ARG A 118 5.07 8.79 24.99
N GLN A 119 5.28 7.87 25.92
CA GLN A 119 5.82 8.17 27.24
C GLN A 119 7.35 8.21 27.27
N SER A 120 8.00 7.81 26.20
CA SER A 120 9.48 7.77 26.14
C SER A 120 10.12 8.93 25.35
#